data_11700df858757507c77cefd3be1bd9ae
#
_entry.id   11700df858757507c77cefd3be1bd9ae
#
_cell.length_a   1.000
_cell.length_b   1.000
_cell.length_c   1.000
_cell.angle_alpha   90.00
_cell.angle_beta   90.00
_cell.angle_gamma   90.00
#
_symmetry.space_group_name_H-M   'P 1'
#
loop_
_entity.id
_entity.type
_entity.pdbx_description
1 polymer ?
#
loop_
_entity_poly.entity_id
_entity_poly.type
_entity_poly.pdbx_seq_one_letter_code
_entity_poly.pdbx_strand_id
1 'polypeptide(L)'
;FRTNYIVCLQWILWGEPRKGDLLMAKVEIKQPIVDEIKAKIDGAATVVLVDYRGLTVEQDTKLRKGLREAGCEYKVYKNTLMKRAFEGTDFAQLDDLLDGPSAIAISKEDATAPIRVLNNVAKEAEALEFKGAVVEGTFYDVDGVKALASIPSREELISKLLGSLQSPITNL
;
A
#
# COMPACT_ATOMS: atom_id res chain seq x y z
N PHE A 1 -18.85 -47.97 -4.63
CA PHE A 1 -17.95 -48.68 -3.67
C PHE A 1 -16.51 -48.93 -4.19
N ARG A 2 -16.12 -48.46 -5.42
CA ARG A 2 -14.82 -48.73 -6.01
C ARG A 2 -13.81 -47.56 -5.93
N THR A 3 -14.24 -46.35 -5.52
CA THR A 3 -13.42 -45.14 -5.56
C THR A 3 -12.51 -44.98 -4.32
N ASN A 4 -12.85 -45.59 -3.19
CA ASN A 4 -12.09 -45.42 -1.94
C ASN A 4 -10.83 -46.30 -1.85
N TYR A 5 -10.73 -47.40 -2.64
CA TYR A 5 -9.57 -48.27 -2.60
C TYR A 5 -8.34 -47.71 -3.30
N ILE A 6 -8.54 -46.88 -4.33
CA ILE A 6 -7.44 -46.30 -5.11
C ILE A 6 -6.74 -45.22 -4.29
N VAL A 7 -7.51 -44.42 -3.53
CA VAL A 7 -6.96 -43.36 -2.66
C VAL A 7 -6.16 -43.98 -1.49
N CYS A 8 -6.63 -45.10 -0.93
CA CYS A 8 -5.94 -45.78 0.16
C CYS A 8 -4.62 -46.45 -0.29
N LEU A 9 -4.59 -47.01 -1.51
CA LEU A 9 -3.37 -47.61 -2.07
C LEU A 9 -2.30 -46.58 -2.44
N GLN A 10 -2.72 -45.38 -2.86
CA GLN A 10 -1.85 -44.25 -3.14
C GLN A 10 -1.19 -43.69 -1.86
N TRP A 11 -1.90 -43.77 -0.73
CA TRP A 11 -1.40 -43.40 0.59
C TRP A 11 -0.33 -44.33 1.14
N ILE A 12 -0.43 -45.62 0.84
CA ILE A 12 0.50 -46.65 1.31
C ILE A 12 1.83 -46.68 0.51
N LEU A 13 1.76 -46.30 -0.78
CA LEU A 13 2.91 -46.33 -1.68
C LEU A 13 3.77 -45.05 -1.67
N TRP A 14 3.22 -43.90 -1.21
CA TRP A 14 3.92 -42.63 -1.31
C TRP A 14 4.30 -41.99 0.03
N GLY A 15 4.06 -42.64 1.16
CA GLY A 15 4.44 -42.06 2.44
C GLY A 15 3.79 -40.70 2.72
N GLU A 16 3.70 -40.33 3.98
CA GLU A 16 3.22 -38.98 4.34
C GLU A 16 4.12 -37.91 3.71
N PRO A 17 3.55 -36.86 3.10
CA PRO A 17 4.34 -35.76 2.58
C PRO A 17 5.17 -35.18 3.74
N ARG A 18 6.47 -35.22 3.59
CA ARG A 18 7.39 -34.68 4.59
C ARG A 18 7.02 -33.22 4.87
N LYS A 19 7.13 -32.79 6.12
CA LYS A 19 6.87 -31.39 6.52
C LYS A 19 7.57 -30.36 5.62
N GLY A 20 8.68 -30.73 4.99
CA GLY A 20 9.39 -29.91 4.00
C GLY A 20 8.61 -29.67 2.71
N ASP A 21 7.94 -30.70 2.17
CA ASP A 21 7.19 -30.60 0.91
C ASP A 21 5.93 -29.74 1.05
N LEU A 22 5.28 -29.80 2.22
CA LEU A 22 4.15 -28.91 2.56
C LEU A 22 4.57 -27.46 2.76
N LEU A 23 5.80 -27.21 3.21
CA LEU A 23 6.36 -25.86 3.33
C LEU A 23 6.74 -25.29 1.96
N MET A 24 7.32 -26.12 1.09
CA MET A 24 7.66 -25.75 -0.30
C MET A 24 6.42 -25.34 -1.10
N ALA A 25 5.37 -26.15 -1.10
CA ALA A 25 4.12 -25.83 -1.78
C ALA A 25 3.47 -24.52 -1.27
N LYS A 26 3.61 -24.20 0.02
CA LYS A 26 3.13 -22.92 0.59
C LYS A 26 3.99 -21.71 0.18
N VAL A 27 5.26 -21.93 -0.12
CA VAL A 27 6.16 -20.87 -0.59
C VAL A 27 5.87 -20.54 -2.05
N GLU A 28 5.73 -21.55 -2.92
CA GLU A 28 5.42 -21.38 -4.35
C GLU A 28 4.14 -20.57 -4.59
N ILE A 29 3.09 -20.79 -3.77
CA ILE A 29 1.84 -20.02 -3.88
C ILE A 29 2.02 -18.55 -3.43
N LYS A 30 2.97 -18.26 -2.56
CA LYS A 30 3.17 -16.93 -1.98
C LYS A 30 4.18 -16.09 -2.75
N GLN A 31 5.12 -16.72 -3.43
CA GLN A 31 6.11 -16.01 -4.24
C GLN A 31 5.49 -15.09 -5.30
N PRO A 32 4.53 -15.54 -6.12
CA PRO A 32 3.94 -14.67 -7.14
C PRO A 32 3.25 -13.44 -6.56
N ILE A 33 2.71 -13.54 -5.32
CA ILE A 33 2.12 -12.38 -4.64
C ILE A 33 3.21 -11.39 -4.20
N VAL A 34 4.33 -11.88 -3.70
CA VAL A 34 5.47 -11.04 -3.34
C VAL A 34 6.05 -10.37 -4.57
N ASP A 35 6.16 -11.10 -5.68
CA ASP A 35 6.66 -10.56 -6.95
C ASP A 35 5.68 -9.52 -7.54
N GLU A 36 4.36 -9.73 -7.39
CA GLU A 36 3.35 -8.72 -7.74
C GLU A 36 3.52 -7.45 -6.90
N ILE A 37 3.73 -7.58 -5.59
CA ILE A 37 3.94 -6.44 -4.70
C ILE A 37 5.22 -5.71 -5.08
N LYS A 38 6.32 -6.42 -5.33
CA LYS A 38 7.59 -5.83 -5.79
C LYS A 38 7.42 -5.06 -7.10
N ALA A 39 6.79 -5.67 -8.10
CA ALA A 39 6.55 -5.02 -9.39
C ALA A 39 5.68 -3.75 -9.29
N LYS A 40 4.85 -3.63 -8.25
CA LYS A 40 4.04 -2.42 -7.99
C LYS A 40 4.83 -1.36 -7.25
N ILE A 41 5.70 -1.78 -6.34
CA ILE A 41 6.57 -0.89 -5.57
C ILE A 41 7.71 -0.37 -6.44
N ASP A 42 8.18 -1.19 -7.40
CA ASP A 42 9.19 -0.78 -8.36
C ASP A 42 8.67 0.39 -9.21
N GLY A 43 9.32 1.54 -9.06
CA GLY A 43 8.94 2.80 -9.70
C GLY A 43 7.78 3.54 -9.01
N ALA A 44 7.43 3.17 -7.78
CA ALA A 44 6.49 3.94 -6.97
C ALA A 44 7.18 5.21 -6.42
N ALA A 45 6.58 6.36 -6.64
CA ALA A 45 7.03 7.63 -6.06
C ALA A 45 6.68 7.71 -4.56
N THR A 46 5.56 7.10 -4.17
CA THR A 46 5.06 7.17 -2.79
C THR A 46 4.38 5.88 -2.39
N VAL A 47 4.68 5.45 -1.17
CA VAL A 47 4.04 4.32 -0.50
C VAL A 47 3.53 4.78 0.85
N VAL A 48 2.22 4.68 1.09
CA VAL A 48 1.57 5.07 2.34
C VAL A 48 0.97 3.86 3.02
N LEU A 49 1.26 3.70 4.29
CA LEU A 49 0.64 2.68 5.16
C LEU A 49 -0.46 3.31 6.01
N VAL A 50 -1.63 2.67 5.98
CA VAL A 50 -2.79 3.10 6.79
C VAL A 50 -3.42 1.90 7.49
N ASP A 51 -3.99 2.16 8.65
CA ASP A 51 -4.92 1.22 9.31
C ASP A 51 -6.34 1.49 8.80
N TYR A 52 -6.97 0.44 8.27
CA TYR A 52 -8.34 0.51 7.73
C TYR A 52 -9.39 -0.02 8.70
N ARG A 53 -8.99 -0.36 9.92
CA ARG A 53 -9.89 -0.92 10.92
C ARG A 53 -10.94 0.11 11.35
N GLY A 54 -12.19 -0.32 11.44
CA GLY A 54 -13.30 0.54 11.86
C GLY A 54 -13.97 1.34 10.76
N LEU A 55 -13.50 1.27 9.51
CA LEU A 55 -14.18 1.88 8.37
C LEU A 55 -15.48 1.15 8.05
N THR A 56 -16.53 1.90 7.74
CA THR A 56 -17.74 1.34 7.17
C THR A 56 -17.55 0.99 5.69
N VAL A 57 -18.37 0.09 5.17
CA VAL A 57 -18.30 -0.33 3.75
C VAL A 57 -18.46 0.86 2.79
N GLU A 58 -19.31 1.82 3.17
CA GLU A 58 -19.51 3.04 2.37
C GLU A 58 -18.26 3.91 2.32
N GLN A 59 -17.59 4.09 3.48
CA GLN A 59 -16.35 4.86 3.57
C GLN A 59 -15.20 4.19 2.82
N ASP A 60 -15.05 2.86 2.93
CA ASP A 60 -14.03 2.12 2.17
C ASP A 60 -14.27 2.19 0.66
N THR A 61 -15.55 2.16 0.24
CA THR A 61 -15.91 2.30 -1.17
C THR A 61 -15.58 3.70 -1.71
N LYS A 62 -15.87 4.75 -0.93
CA LYS A 62 -15.52 6.15 -1.28
C LYS A 62 -13.99 6.32 -1.35
N LEU A 63 -13.27 5.77 -0.37
CA LEU A 63 -11.81 5.80 -0.32
C LEU A 63 -11.19 5.14 -1.56
N ARG A 64 -11.62 3.93 -1.90
CA ARG A 64 -11.15 3.21 -3.09
C ARG A 64 -11.46 3.95 -4.39
N LYS A 65 -12.64 4.57 -4.46
CA LYS A 65 -13.03 5.38 -5.62
C LYS A 65 -12.13 6.61 -5.75
N GLY A 66 -11.96 7.37 -4.67
CA GLY A 66 -11.12 8.57 -4.67
C GLY A 66 -9.64 8.28 -4.99
N LEU A 67 -9.08 7.17 -4.46
CA LEU A 67 -7.72 6.76 -4.78
C LEU A 67 -7.57 6.33 -6.24
N ARG A 68 -8.56 5.63 -6.80
CA ARG A 68 -8.56 5.23 -8.21
C ARG A 68 -8.66 6.45 -9.15
N GLU A 69 -9.49 7.44 -8.81
CA GLU A 69 -9.61 8.69 -9.55
C GLU A 69 -8.29 9.52 -9.52
N ALA A 70 -7.54 9.40 -8.42
CA ALA A 70 -6.21 10.01 -8.26
C ALA A 70 -5.07 9.16 -8.87
N GLY A 71 -5.37 8.08 -9.61
CA GLY A 71 -4.35 7.22 -10.20
C GLY A 71 -3.54 6.39 -9.19
N CYS A 72 -4.04 6.24 -7.97
CA CYS A 72 -3.36 5.50 -6.90
C CYS A 72 -3.89 4.08 -6.79
N GLU A 73 -3.00 3.12 -6.58
CA GLU A 73 -3.38 1.75 -6.26
C GLU A 73 -3.54 1.59 -4.74
N TYR A 74 -4.68 1.04 -4.32
CA TYR A 74 -4.96 0.72 -2.92
C TYR A 74 -5.26 -0.77 -2.77
N LYS A 75 -4.45 -1.46 -1.99
CA LYS A 75 -4.63 -2.89 -1.70
C LYS A 75 -4.28 -3.23 -0.25
N VAL A 76 -4.95 -4.26 0.26
CA VAL A 76 -4.66 -4.85 1.56
C VAL A 76 -3.87 -6.14 1.32
N TYR A 77 -2.68 -6.22 1.89
CA TYR A 77 -1.84 -7.40 1.84
C TYR A 77 -1.52 -7.89 3.24
N LYS A 78 -1.08 -9.12 3.33
CA LYS A 78 -0.60 -9.68 4.59
C LYS A 78 0.77 -9.07 4.93
N ASN A 79 0.93 -8.59 6.19
CA ASN A 79 2.16 -7.92 6.65
C ASN A 79 3.43 -8.72 6.37
N THR A 80 3.40 -10.05 6.58
CA THR A 80 4.55 -10.92 6.31
C THR A 80 4.96 -10.97 4.83
N LEU A 81 4.03 -10.71 3.90
CA LEU A 81 4.33 -10.64 2.47
C LEU A 81 4.88 -9.27 2.10
N MET A 82 4.35 -8.21 2.73
CA MET A 82 4.85 -6.85 2.57
C MET A 82 6.28 -6.72 3.09
N LYS A 83 6.59 -7.25 4.29
CA LYS A 83 7.96 -7.27 4.82
C LYS A 83 8.95 -7.90 3.84
N ARG A 84 8.62 -9.06 3.27
CA ARG A 84 9.46 -9.71 2.26
C ARG A 84 9.57 -8.94 0.94
N ALA A 85 8.57 -8.14 0.60
CA ALA A 85 8.61 -7.32 -0.60
C ALA A 85 9.44 -6.05 -0.39
N PHE A 86 9.46 -5.50 0.82
CA PHE A 86 10.23 -4.31 1.18
C PHE A 86 11.72 -4.62 1.42
N GLU A 87 12.06 -5.90 1.73
CA GLU A 87 13.44 -6.34 1.85
C GLU A 87 14.24 -5.99 0.59
N GLY A 88 15.24 -5.14 0.73
CA GLY A 88 16.12 -4.70 -0.37
C GLY A 88 15.61 -3.48 -1.16
N THR A 89 14.57 -2.80 -0.68
CA THR A 89 14.08 -1.54 -1.24
C THR A 89 14.21 -0.39 -0.23
N ASP A 90 14.11 0.85 -0.70
CA ASP A 90 14.13 2.05 0.15
C ASP A 90 12.97 2.10 1.15
N PHE A 91 11.97 1.24 0.94
CA PHE A 91 10.77 1.12 1.77
C PHE A 91 10.95 0.21 3.00
N ALA A 92 12.14 -0.35 3.23
CA ALA A 92 12.43 -1.19 4.40
C ALA A 92 12.18 -0.46 5.73
N GLN A 93 12.24 0.87 5.74
CA GLN A 93 11.94 1.69 6.92
C GLN A 93 10.48 1.57 7.40
N LEU A 94 9.58 1.06 6.55
CA LEU A 94 8.18 0.82 6.91
C LEU A 94 7.95 -0.52 7.64
N ASP A 95 8.96 -1.39 7.70
CA ASP A 95 8.83 -2.74 8.29
C ASP A 95 8.45 -2.69 9.78
N ASP A 96 8.97 -1.71 10.51
CA ASP A 96 8.67 -1.51 11.93
C ASP A 96 7.23 -1.08 12.17
N LEU A 97 6.57 -0.48 11.16
CA LEU A 97 5.18 0.00 11.23
C LEU A 97 4.16 -1.04 10.75
N LEU A 98 4.62 -2.20 10.27
CA LEU A 98 3.75 -3.28 9.78
C LEU A 98 3.18 -4.14 10.92
N ASP A 99 2.69 -3.49 11.98
CA ASP A 99 1.98 -4.13 13.08
C ASP A 99 0.46 -3.97 12.94
N GLY A 100 -0.28 -5.03 13.18
CA GLY A 100 -1.76 -5.03 13.05
C GLY A 100 -2.26 -4.97 11.60
N PRO A 101 -3.52 -4.60 11.37
CA PRO A 101 -4.08 -4.49 10.04
C PRO A 101 -3.46 -3.31 9.30
N SER A 102 -2.98 -3.56 8.09
CA SER A 102 -2.32 -2.55 7.28
C SER A 102 -2.80 -2.64 5.84
N ALA A 103 -3.16 -1.50 5.29
CA ALA A 103 -3.41 -1.31 3.88
C ALA A 103 -2.30 -0.44 3.28
N ILE A 104 -1.98 -0.70 2.04
CA ILE A 104 -0.97 0.03 1.29
C ILE A 104 -1.63 0.84 0.18
N ALA A 105 -1.29 2.12 0.10
CA ALA A 105 -1.62 2.98 -1.03
C ALA A 105 -0.33 3.34 -1.76
N ILE A 106 -0.30 3.08 -3.05
CA ILE A 106 0.87 3.24 -3.92
C ILE A 106 0.53 4.27 -4.99
N SER A 107 1.40 5.26 -5.20
CA SER A 107 1.32 6.19 -6.32
C SER A 107 2.62 6.19 -7.11
N LYS A 108 2.50 6.29 -8.45
CA LYS A 108 3.63 6.35 -9.37
C LYS A 108 3.86 7.75 -9.94
N GLU A 109 2.79 8.50 -10.16
CA GLU A 109 2.84 9.80 -10.82
C GLU A 109 2.96 10.95 -9.82
N ASP A 110 1.99 11.05 -8.90
CA ASP A 110 1.92 12.12 -7.93
C ASP A 110 2.29 11.65 -6.52
N ALA A 111 3.38 12.17 -5.98
CA ALA A 111 3.87 11.81 -4.65
C ALA A 111 2.87 12.17 -3.53
N THR A 112 2.11 13.26 -3.67
CA THR A 112 1.21 13.77 -2.62
C THR A 112 -0.25 13.34 -2.79
N ALA A 113 -0.65 12.83 -3.96
CA ALA A 113 -2.03 12.48 -4.27
C ALA A 113 -2.63 11.47 -3.27
N PRO A 114 -1.97 10.33 -2.95
CA PRO A 114 -2.55 9.35 -2.02
C PRO A 114 -2.74 9.93 -0.63
N ILE A 115 -1.80 10.76 -0.15
CA ILE A 115 -1.85 11.37 1.18
C ILE A 115 -3.03 12.33 1.30
N ARG A 116 -3.28 13.14 0.27
CA ARG A 116 -4.41 14.10 0.26
C ARG A 116 -5.77 13.40 0.26
N VAL A 117 -5.93 12.38 -0.60
CA VAL A 117 -7.18 11.61 -0.66
C VAL A 117 -7.44 10.92 0.68
N LEU A 118 -6.42 10.26 1.24
CA LEU A 118 -6.51 9.60 2.54
C LEU A 118 -6.84 10.60 3.66
N ASN A 119 -6.23 11.78 3.67
CA ASN A 119 -6.50 12.81 4.68
C ASN A 119 -7.94 13.37 4.56
N ASN A 120 -8.47 13.50 3.35
CA ASN A 120 -9.87 13.93 3.16
C ASN A 120 -10.84 12.89 3.72
N VAL A 121 -10.56 11.60 3.47
CA VAL A 121 -11.38 10.52 4.03
C VAL A 121 -11.18 10.39 5.54
N ALA A 122 -9.97 10.61 6.07
CA ALA A 122 -9.71 10.62 7.50
C ALA A 122 -10.46 11.72 8.25
N LYS A 123 -10.76 12.85 7.60
CA LYS A 123 -11.63 13.89 8.17
C LYS A 123 -13.09 13.46 8.26
N GLU A 124 -13.56 12.62 7.36
CA GLU A 124 -14.92 12.06 7.36
C GLU A 124 -15.03 10.80 8.23
N ALA A 125 -13.93 10.07 8.38
CA ALA A 125 -13.84 8.79 9.08
C ALA A 125 -12.68 8.81 10.07
N GLU A 126 -12.97 9.13 11.34
CA GLU A 126 -11.98 9.16 12.44
C GLU A 126 -11.26 7.81 12.65
N ALA A 127 -11.85 6.73 12.13
CA ALA A 127 -11.30 5.38 12.23
C ALA A 127 -10.09 5.12 11.31
N LEU A 128 -9.81 6.00 10.33
CA LEU A 128 -8.66 5.86 9.43
C LEU A 128 -7.41 6.46 10.08
N GLU A 129 -6.47 5.62 10.46
CA GLU A 129 -5.21 6.05 11.06
C GLU A 129 -4.05 5.89 10.08
N PHE A 130 -3.21 6.93 9.98
CA PHE A 130 -1.95 6.84 9.26
C PHE A 130 -0.93 6.14 10.15
N LYS A 131 -0.17 5.21 9.58
CA LYS A 131 0.97 4.58 10.25
C LYS A 131 2.29 5.24 9.85
N GLY A 132 2.43 5.57 8.59
CA GLY A 132 3.59 6.24 8.03
C GLY A 132 3.55 6.21 6.53
N ALA A 133 4.47 6.95 5.92
CA ALA A 133 4.64 7.00 4.47
C ALA A 133 6.11 7.13 4.11
N VAL A 134 6.46 6.61 2.95
CA VAL A 134 7.73 6.92 2.30
C VAL A 134 7.40 7.64 1.00
N VAL A 135 7.94 8.84 0.88
CA VAL A 135 7.77 9.73 -0.28
C VAL A 135 9.14 10.00 -0.88
N GLU A 136 9.35 9.63 -2.14
CA GLU A 136 10.62 9.81 -2.84
C GLU A 136 11.85 9.30 -2.04
N GLY A 137 11.70 8.14 -1.39
CA GLY A 137 12.77 7.52 -0.58
C GLY A 137 12.95 8.13 0.82
N THR A 138 12.18 9.17 1.17
CA THR A 138 12.22 9.79 2.50
C THR A 138 11.07 9.27 3.37
N PHE A 139 11.40 8.79 4.56
CA PHE A 139 10.41 8.33 5.53
C PHE A 139 9.73 9.51 6.23
N TYR A 140 8.42 9.44 6.36
CA TYR A 140 7.59 10.39 7.09
C TYR A 140 6.74 9.64 8.11
N ASP A 141 6.83 10.10 9.35
CA ASP A 141 5.97 9.65 10.44
C ASP A 141 4.56 10.29 10.33
N VAL A 142 3.66 9.91 11.20
CA VAL A 142 2.25 10.35 11.22
C VAL A 142 2.11 11.88 11.14
N ASP A 143 2.93 12.62 11.90
CA ASP A 143 2.91 14.08 11.89
C ASP A 143 3.47 14.65 10.58
N GLY A 144 4.51 14.03 10.02
CA GLY A 144 5.03 14.37 8.71
C GLY A 144 4.01 14.15 7.58
N VAL A 145 3.27 13.04 7.62
CA VAL A 145 2.20 12.74 6.66
C VAL A 145 1.09 13.79 6.73
N LYS A 146 0.69 14.23 7.93
CA LYS A 146 -0.30 15.31 8.10
C LYS A 146 0.20 16.65 7.54
N ALA A 147 1.47 16.96 7.72
CA ALA A 147 2.09 18.15 7.13
C ALA A 147 2.09 18.06 5.58
N LEU A 148 2.46 16.90 5.02
CA LEU A 148 2.39 16.66 3.57
C LEU A 148 0.97 16.75 3.02
N ALA A 149 -0.04 16.34 3.78
CA ALA A 149 -1.44 16.45 3.38
C ALA A 149 -1.91 17.91 3.19
N SER A 150 -1.24 18.87 3.80
CA SER A 150 -1.51 20.30 3.64
C SER A 150 -0.93 20.88 2.34
N ILE A 151 -0.03 20.15 1.68
CA ILE A 151 0.60 20.60 0.44
C ILE A 151 -0.39 20.45 -0.72
N PRO A 152 -0.64 21.53 -1.49
CA PRO A 152 -1.51 21.47 -2.64
C PRO A 152 -0.93 20.62 -3.78
N SER A 153 -1.74 20.35 -4.81
CA SER A 153 -1.27 19.58 -5.97
C SER A 153 -0.11 20.28 -6.69
N ARG A 154 0.65 19.48 -7.43
CA ARG A 154 1.77 19.99 -8.25
C ARG A 154 1.32 21.12 -9.17
N GLU A 155 0.15 21.00 -9.78
CA GLU A 155 -0.43 22.02 -10.66
C GLU A 155 -0.77 23.31 -9.91
N GLU A 156 -1.34 23.21 -8.72
CA GLU A 156 -1.64 24.37 -7.88
C GLU A 156 -0.36 25.06 -7.36
N LEU A 157 0.70 24.29 -7.06
CA LEU A 157 1.99 24.85 -6.69
C LEU A 157 2.62 25.64 -7.84
N ILE A 158 2.57 25.08 -9.05
CA ILE A 158 3.06 25.77 -10.27
C ILE A 158 2.22 27.03 -10.54
N SER A 159 0.90 26.93 -10.40
CA SER A 159 -0.01 28.06 -10.56
C SER A 159 0.29 29.20 -9.55
N LYS A 160 0.50 28.84 -8.28
CA LYS A 160 0.89 29.81 -7.23
C LYS A 160 2.26 30.44 -7.51
N LEU A 161 3.22 29.63 -7.98
CA LEU A 161 4.54 30.14 -8.36
C LEU A 161 4.45 31.13 -9.51
N LEU A 162 3.70 30.79 -10.58
CA LEU A 162 3.49 31.68 -11.71
C LEU A 162 2.79 32.97 -11.29
N GLY A 163 1.76 32.88 -10.43
CA GLY A 163 1.06 34.03 -9.87
C GLY A 163 1.98 34.94 -9.06
N SER A 164 2.87 34.35 -8.24
CA SER A 164 3.83 35.14 -7.47
C SER A 164 4.89 35.84 -8.32
N LEU A 165 5.28 35.24 -9.45
CA LEU A 165 6.22 35.84 -10.41
C LEU A 165 5.56 36.97 -11.24
N GLN A 166 4.26 36.87 -11.47
CA GLN A 166 3.48 37.91 -12.19
C GLN A 166 3.03 39.06 -11.29
N SER A 167 2.99 38.86 -9.98
CA SER A 167 2.55 39.85 -8.99
C SER A 167 3.25 41.22 -9.13
N PRO A 168 4.59 41.30 -9.31
CA PRO A 168 5.27 42.60 -9.49
C PRO A 168 4.83 43.34 -10.72
N ILE A 169 4.37 42.67 -11.79
CA ILE A 169 3.97 43.26 -13.04
C ILE A 169 2.52 43.78 -12.98
N THR A 170 1.66 43.06 -12.22
CA THR A 170 0.24 43.42 -12.05
C THR A 170 0.00 44.54 -11.03
N ASN A 171 0.97 44.80 -10.15
CA ASN A 171 0.88 45.87 -9.13
C ASN A 171 1.58 47.19 -9.56
N LEU A 172 2.01 47.30 -10.79
CA LEU A 172 2.52 48.51 -11.42
C LEU A 172 1.44 49.16 -12.30
#